data_e5019567f31283ea31f152b920865547
#
_entry.id   e5019567f31283ea31f152b920865547
#
_cell.length_a   1.000
_cell.length_b   1.000
_cell.length_c   1.000
_cell.angle_alpha   90.00
_cell.angle_beta   90.00
_cell.angle_gamma   90.00
#
_symmetry.space_group_name_H-M   'P 1'
#
loop_
_entity.id
_entity.type
_entity.pdbx_description
1 polymer ?
#
loop_
_entity_poly.entity_id
_entity_poly.type
_entity_poly.pdbx_seq_one_letter_code
_entity_poly.pdbx_strand_id
1 'polypeptide(L)'
;MAKPFKTLDDMGDITGKVVLVREDLNVPMQDGSVTDDTRLRAAMPTVLELADRGAKVLILAHFGRPKGQKNPEFSLSKITRPLSAVLGREVQFIPDCQGEAAVDGIAVMRPGDIAILENTRFHAGEEKNDPALVEAMAAIGDLYVNDAFSAAHRAHASTEGLAHKLPAFAGRSMERELDALQAALGEPVKPVAAVVGGAKVSTKLDVLNNLVAKVDHLIIGGGMANTFLHARGVDVGKSLCEKDLAETADAIFDKAEAAGCTIHLPYDVVVSKEFAANPPSLRTCNVHEVAEDEMILDVGPAAVEALGDALKNCRTLVWNGPLGAFEIAPFDKATVALAKTAAALTKEGGLTSVAGGGDTVAALNHAGVAGDFSFVSTAGGAFLEWMEGKELPGVKALMA
;
A
#
# COMPACT_ATOMS: atom_id res chain seq x y z
N MET A 1 17.62 -14.11 10.25
CA MET A 1 18.17 -12.99 11.06
C MET A 1 17.12 -12.52 12.04
N ALA A 2 17.49 -11.94 13.20
CA ALA A 2 16.50 -11.35 14.09
C ALA A 2 15.84 -10.15 13.42
N LYS A 3 14.53 -10.00 13.57
CA LYS A 3 13.79 -8.85 13.03
C LYS A 3 14.20 -7.59 13.79
N PRO A 4 14.25 -6.42 13.14
CA PRO A 4 14.58 -5.14 13.80
C PRO A 4 13.42 -4.60 14.66
N PHE A 5 12.29 -5.29 14.73
CA PHE A 5 11.10 -4.94 15.49
C PHE A 5 10.57 -6.18 16.23
N LYS A 6 9.86 -5.94 17.33
CA LYS A 6 9.19 -7.00 18.10
C LYS A 6 7.84 -7.36 17.46
N THR A 7 7.49 -8.64 17.54
CA THR A 7 6.22 -9.20 17.04
C THR A 7 5.38 -9.74 18.19
N LEU A 8 4.21 -10.29 17.90
CA LEU A 8 3.35 -10.92 18.90
C LEU A 8 4.07 -12.11 19.61
N ASP A 9 5.03 -12.75 18.93
CA ASP A 9 5.80 -13.86 19.49
C ASP A 9 6.71 -13.43 20.66
N ASP A 10 7.07 -12.13 20.71
CA ASP A 10 7.94 -11.55 21.74
C ASP A 10 7.19 -11.04 22.97
N MET A 11 5.85 -11.12 22.99
CA MET A 11 5.02 -10.51 24.04
C MET A 11 5.04 -11.27 25.39
N GLY A 12 5.46 -12.53 25.43
CA GLY A 12 5.37 -13.37 26.62
C GLY A 12 3.92 -13.67 27.05
N ASP A 13 3.68 -13.75 28.37
CA ASP A 13 2.33 -13.95 28.94
C ASP A 13 1.57 -12.62 28.98
N ILE A 14 0.43 -12.60 28.29
CA ILE A 14 -0.47 -11.43 28.21
C ILE A 14 -1.84 -11.68 28.83
N THR A 15 -2.01 -12.78 29.55
CA THR A 15 -3.28 -13.13 30.19
C THR A 15 -3.73 -12.01 31.13
N GLY A 16 -4.94 -11.49 30.90
CA GLY A 16 -5.56 -10.42 31.66
C GLY A 16 -4.99 -9.00 31.38
N LYS A 17 -3.91 -8.87 30.62
CA LYS A 17 -3.37 -7.56 30.22
C LYS A 17 -4.29 -6.86 29.24
N VAL A 18 -4.33 -5.53 29.32
CA VAL A 18 -5.00 -4.66 28.38
C VAL A 18 -4.07 -4.36 27.22
N VAL A 19 -4.40 -4.85 26.01
CA VAL A 19 -3.62 -4.64 24.80
C VAL A 19 -4.34 -3.67 23.88
N LEU A 20 -3.74 -2.50 23.66
CA LEU A 20 -4.20 -1.52 22.68
C LEU A 20 -3.73 -1.96 21.29
N VAL A 21 -4.64 -2.23 20.37
CA VAL A 21 -4.32 -2.66 19.01
C VAL A 21 -4.76 -1.61 18.01
N ARG A 22 -3.83 -1.04 17.26
CA ARG A 22 -4.13 -0.07 16.21
C ARG A 22 -4.42 -0.80 14.89
N GLU A 23 -5.67 -0.74 14.45
CA GLU A 23 -6.15 -1.38 13.23
C GLU A 23 -6.58 -0.37 12.17
N ASP A 24 -6.57 -0.76 10.91
CA ASP A 24 -7.21 0.00 9.82
C ASP A 24 -8.61 -0.54 9.54
N LEU A 25 -9.60 0.09 10.14
CA LEU A 25 -11.02 -0.24 9.96
C LEU A 25 -11.76 0.81 9.12
N ASN A 26 -11.04 1.61 8.33
CA ASN A 26 -11.62 2.64 7.48
C ASN A 26 -12.22 2.00 6.20
N VAL A 27 -13.29 1.24 6.37
CA VAL A 27 -13.98 0.50 5.31
C VAL A 27 -14.98 1.38 4.55
N PRO A 28 -15.25 1.11 3.26
CA PRO A 28 -16.31 1.77 2.52
C PRO A 28 -17.68 1.32 3.03
N MET A 29 -18.59 2.27 3.17
CA MET A 29 -19.96 2.04 3.60
C MET A 29 -20.96 2.64 2.62
N GLN A 30 -22.05 1.92 2.38
CA GLN A 30 -23.21 2.40 1.63
C GLN A 30 -24.49 2.00 2.39
N ASP A 31 -25.39 2.96 2.57
CA ASP A 31 -26.68 2.75 3.25
C ASP A 31 -26.56 2.08 4.63
N GLY A 32 -25.51 2.46 5.38
CA GLY A 32 -25.22 1.94 6.72
C GLY A 32 -24.61 0.52 6.74
N SER A 33 -24.29 -0.06 5.58
CA SER A 33 -23.67 -1.38 5.44
C SER A 33 -22.23 -1.27 4.90
N VAL A 34 -21.34 -2.13 5.39
CA VAL A 34 -19.99 -2.29 4.85
C VAL A 34 -20.09 -2.96 3.48
N THR A 35 -19.53 -2.33 2.45
CA THR A 35 -19.54 -2.85 1.07
C THR A 35 -18.29 -3.66 0.71
N ASP A 36 -17.21 -3.49 1.47
CA ASP A 36 -15.96 -4.24 1.35
C ASP A 36 -15.39 -4.49 2.76
N ASP A 37 -15.31 -5.75 3.18
CA ASP A 37 -14.84 -6.17 4.50
C ASP A 37 -13.36 -6.58 4.52
N THR A 38 -12.61 -6.35 3.44
CA THR A 38 -11.20 -6.75 3.31
C THR A 38 -10.35 -6.29 4.48
N ARG A 39 -10.52 -5.04 4.93
CA ARG A 39 -9.78 -4.48 6.07
C ARG A 39 -10.19 -5.11 7.41
N LEU A 40 -11.47 -5.45 7.57
CA LEU A 40 -11.93 -6.16 8.77
C LEU A 40 -11.30 -7.55 8.85
N ARG A 41 -11.22 -8.24 7.72
CA ARG A 41 -10.56 -9.56 7.64
C ARG A 41 -9.07 -9.48 7.86
N ALA A 42 -8.41 -8.41 7.44
CA ALA A 42 -6.99 -8.21 7.67
C ALA A 42 -6.64 -8.08 9.17
N ALA A 43 -7.53 -7.50 9.98
CA ALA A 43 -7.39 -7.37 11.43
C ALA A 43 -7.56 -8.71 12.19
N MET A 44 -8.25 -9.70 11.61
CA MET A 44 -8.61 -10.95 12.30
C MET A 44 -7.42 -11.69 12.95
N PRO A 45 -6.31 -11.95 12.25
CA PRO A 45 -5.22 -12.76 12.81
C PRO A 45 -4.68 -12.17 14.11
N THR A 46 -4.42 -10.87 14.15
CA THR A 46 -3.88 -10.18 15.32
C THR A 46 -4.89 -10.15 16.47
N VAL A 47 -6.10 -9.70 16.18
CA VAL A 47 -7.15 -9.55 17.21
C VAL A 47 -7.51 -10.88 17.85
N LEU A 48 -7.70 -11.93 17.04
CA LEU A 48 -8.05 -13.26 17.55
C LEU A 48 -6.91 -13.90 18.31
N GLU A 49 -5.66 -13.82 17.83
CA GLU A 49 -4.50 -14.36 18.53
C GLU A 49 -4.34 -13.73 19.93
N LEU A 50 -4.45 -12.40 20.04
CA LEU A 50 -4.37 -11.71 21.33
C LEU A 50 -5.50 -12.11 22.28
N ALA A 51 -6.73 -12.22 21.78
CA ALA A 51 -7.88 -12.66 22.56
C ALA A 51 -7.75 -14.12 23.02
N ASP A 52 -7.26 -15.02 22.13
CA ASP A 52 -7.02 -16.44 22.44
C ASP A 52 -5.94 -16.62 23.51
N ARG A 53 -4.95 -15.70 23.56
CA ARG A 53 -3.92 -15.64 24.61
C ARG A 53 -4.40 -14.97 25.90
N GLY A 54 -5.71 -14.68 26.00
CA GLY A 54 -6.33 -14.16 27.21
C GLY A 54 -6.14 -12.67 27.45
N ALA A 55 -5.71 -11.88 26.48
CA ALA A 55 -5.68 -10.43 26.60
C ALA A 55 -7.09 -9.83 26.60
N LYS A 56 -7.26 -8.67 27.25
CA LYS A 56 -8.37 -7.76 26.97
C LYS A 56 -7.97 -6.90 25.77
N VAL A 57 -8.58 -7.14 24.62
CA VAL A 57 -8.18 -6.52 23.36
C VAL A 57 -8.99 -5.25 23.10
N LEU A 58 -8.31 -4.10 23.04
CA LEU A 58 -8.91 -2.80 22.76
C LEU A 58 -8.48 -2.33 21.37
N ILE A 59 -9.41 -2.28 20.44
CA ILE A 59 -9.13 -1.87 19.07
C ILE A 59 -9.24 -0.36 18.96
N LEU A 60 -8.13 0.29 18.58
CA LEU A 60 -8.02 1.68 18.17
C LEU A 60 -8.07 1.79 16.65
N ALA A 61 -8.95 2.61 16.13
CA ALA A 61 -9.01 2.87 14.69
C ALA A 61 -9.46 4.30 14.40
N HIS A 62 -9.20 4.75 13.19
CA HIS A 62 -9.85 5.94 12.65
C HIS A 62 -10.91 5.55 11.63
N PHE A 63 -11.91 6.42 11.47
CA PHE A 63 -12.93 6.29 10.44
C PHE A 63 -13.24 7.66 9.82
N GLY A 64 -13.08 7.77 8.50
CA GLY A 64 -13.29 9.02 7.78
C GLY A 64 -12.39 10.18 8.23
N ARG A 65 -12.90 11.40 8.07
CA ARG A 65 -12.18 12.64 8.38
C ARG A 65 -13.03 13.62 9.20
N PRO A 66 -13.31 13.35 10.47
CA PRO A 66 -14.18 14.15 11.33
C PRO A 66 -13.56 15.48 11.79
N LYS A 67 -12.26 15.72 11.51
CA LYS A 67 -11.53 16.98 11.82
C LYS A 67 -11.52 17.34 13.32
N GLY A 68 -11.35 16.34 14.18
CA GLY A 68 -11.27 16.54 15.63
C GLY A 68 -12.63 16.82 16.30
N GLN A 69 -13.74 16.45 15.67
CA GLN A 69 -15.08 16.66 16.21
C GLN A 69 -15.88 15.37 16.23
N LYS A 70 -16.65 15.15 17.29
CA LYS A 70 -17.60 14.02 17.36
C LYS A 70 -18.70 14.21 16.31
N ASN A 71 -18.83 13.24 15.43
CA ASN A 71 -19.85 13.19 14.40
C ASN A 71 -20.36 11.75 14.26
N PRO A 72 -21.66 11.49 14.48
CA PRO A 72 -22.24 10.15 14.39
C PRO A 72 -22.03 9.45 13.04
N GLU A 73 -21.83 10.21 11.96
CA GLU A 73 -21.51 9.68 10.64
C GLU A 73 -20.21 8.89 10.65
N PHE A 74 -19.21 9.33 11.42
CA PHE A 74 -17.89 8.75 11.53
C PHE A 74 -17.67 7.92 12.80
N SER A 75 -18.76 7.55 13.53
CA SER A 75 -18.65 6.71 14.71
C SER A 75 -18.31 5.27 14.34
N LEU A 76 -17.35 4.68 15.06
CA LEU A 76 -16.96 3.28 14.94
C LEU A 76 -18.01 2.31 15.53
N SER A 77 -19.03 2.81 16.24
CA SER A 77 -20.17 1.98 16.66
C SER A 77 -20.84 1.24 15.48
N LYS A 78 -20.81 1.83 14.28
CA LYS A 78 -21.34 1.22 13.05
C LYS A 78 -20.54 0.01 12.58
N ILE A 79 -19.25 -0.06 12.94
CA ILE A 79 -18.34 -1.13 12.54
C ILE A 79 -18.39 -2.31 13.52
N THR A 80 -18.86 -2.09 14.75
CA THR A 80 -18.89 -3.10 15.81
C THR A 80 -19.57 -4.41 15.37
N ARG A 81 -20.78 -4.33 14.80
CA ARG A 81 -21.53 -5.52 14.36
C ARG A 81 -20.89 -6.21 13.15
N PRO A 82 -20.48 -5.50 12.05
CA PRO A 82 -19.73 -6.10 10.97
C PRO A 82 -18.43 -6.77 11.45
N LEU A 83 -17.68 -6.12 12.34
CA LEU A 83 -16.45 -6.68 12.88
C LEU A 83 -16.70 -7.93 13.71
N SER A 84 -17.74 -7.94 14.57
CA SER A 84 -18.17 -9.14 15.31
C SER A 84 -18.49 -10.30 14.38
N ALA A 85 -19.19 -10.04 13.27
CA ALA A 85 -19.53 -11.05 12.28
C ALA A 85 -18.29 -11.64 11.60
N VAL A 86 -17.32 -10.80 11.25
CA VAL A 86 -16.06 -11.22 10.62
C VAL A 86 -15.19 -12.00 11.60
N LEU A 87 -15.06 -11.55 12.85
CA LEU A 87 -14.28 -12.25 13.89
C LEU A 87 -14.93 -13.54 14.39
N GLY A 88 -16.25 -13.71 14.21
CA GLY A 88 -17.01 -14.81 14.81
C GLY A 88 -17.07 -14.72 16.34
N ARG A 89 -16.84 -13.53 16.92
CA ARG A 89 -16.83 -13.24 18.36
C ARG A 89 -17.55 -11.94 18.63
N GLU A 90 -18.11 -11.81 19.84
CA GLU A 90 -18.71 -10.56 20.29
C GLU A 90 -17.62 -9.48 20.43
N VAL A 91 -17.89 -8.32 19.85
CA VAL A 91 -17.08 -7.09 20.02
C VAL A 91 -17.93 -6.07 20.77
N GLN A 92 -17.45 -5.60 21.89
CA GLN A 92 -18.07 -4.53 22.65
C GLN A 92 -17.72 -3.17 22.04
N PHE A 93 -18.58 -2.17 22.22
CA PHE A 93 -18.28 -0.79 21.84
C PHE A 93 -18.07 0.07 23.07
N ILE A 94 -16.95 0.80 23.10
CA ILE A 94 -16.63 1.77 24.17
C ILE A 94 -16.64 3.18 23.56
N PRO A 95 -17.43 4.13 24.10
CA PRO A 95 -17.76 5.40 23.43
C PRO A 95 -16.64 6.47 23.50
N ASP A 96 -15.45 6.14 23.96
CA ASP A 96 -14.25 6.97 23.86
C ASP A 96 -12.98 6.12 23.84
N CYS A 97 -11.86 6.67 23.38
CA CYS A 97 -10.56 6.00 23.37
C CYS A 97 -9.65 6.46 24.53
N GLN A 98 -10.19 7.18 25.49
CA GLN A 98 -9.52 7.67 26.71
C GLN A 98 -10.51 8.01 27.81
N GLY A 99 -9.98 8.34 28.99
CA GLY A 99 -10.76 8.89 30.11
C GLY A 99 -11.69 7.88 30.74
N GLU A 100 -12.66 8.39 31.54
CA GLU A 100 -13.55 7.61 32.41
C GLU A 100 -14.35 6.56 31.62
N ALA A 101 -14.90 6.93 30.47
CA ALA A 101 -15.68 6.01 29.64
C ALA A 101 -14.87 4.79 29.16
N ALA A 102 -13.59 4.99 28.85
CA ALA A 102 -12.70 3.89 28.50
C ALA A 102 -12.36 3.01 29.71
N VAL A 103 -12.05 3.63 30.86
CA VAL A 103 -11.74 2.92 32.10
C VAL A 103 -12.92 2.06 32.55
N ASP A 104 -14.14 2.60 32.56
CA ASP A 104 -15.35 1.88 32.95
C ASP A 104 -15.66 0.70 31.97
N GLY A 105 -15.49 0.93 30.68
CA GLY A 105 -15.66 -0.13 29.70
C GLY A 105 -14.66 -1.28 29.91
N ILE A 106 -13.40 -0.97 30.20
CA ILE A 106 -12.34 -1.97 30.45
C ILE A 106 -12.58 -2.72 31.76
N ALA A 107 -13.11 -2.07 32.78
CA ALA A 107 -13.33 -2.65 34.10
C ALA A 107 -14.29 -3.86 34.07
N VAL A 108 -15.25 -3.87 33.11
CA VAL A 108 -16.21 -4.99 32.96
C VAL A 108 -15.72 -6.09 32.02
N MET A 109 -14.64 -5.88 31.27
CA MET A 109 -14.08 -6.88 30.36
C MET A 109 -13.39 -8.01 31.13
N ARG A 110 -13.48 -9.20 30.54
CA ARG A 110 -12.79 -10.43 30.99
C ARG A 110 -11.61 -10.76 30.08
N PRO A 111 -10.63 -11.54 30.55
CA PRO A 111 -9.61 -12.11 29.66
C PRO A 111 -10.23 -12.78 28.42
N GLY A 112 -9.76 -12.40 27.24
CA GLY A 112 -10.28 -12.87 25.95
C GLY A 112 -11.38 -12.01 25.34
N ASP A 113 -11.90 -11.02 26.06
CA ASP A 113 -12.89 -10.07 25.51
C ASP A 113 -12.26 -9.09 24.54
N ILE A 114 -13.05 -8.67 23.55
CA ILE A 114 -12.66 -7.74 22.49
C ILE A 114 -13.58 -6.52 22.55
N ALA A 115 -13.01 -5.32 22.53
CA ALA A 115 -13.77 -4.08 22.42
C ALA A 115 -13.18 -3.19 21.32
N ILE A 116 -14.04 -2.46 20.62
CA ILE A 116 -13.65 -1.36 19.72
C ILE A 116 -13.92 -0.04 20.44
N LEU A 117 -12.90 0.81 20.48
CA LEU A 117 -12.98 2.15 21.03
C LEU A 117 -13.51 3.13 19.97
N GLU A 118 -14.07 4.24 20.39
CA GLU A 118 -14.58 5.26 19.48
C GLU A 118 -13.44 5.89 18.65
N ASN A 119 -13.77 6.44 17.52
CA ASN A 119 -12.90 7.02 16.50
C ASN A 119 -11.84 7.95 17.09
N THR A 120 -10.56 7.57 16.98
CA THR A 120 -9.44 8.35 17.50
C THR A 120 -9.39 9.78 16.95
N ARG A 121 -9.86 9.99 15.69
CA ARG A 121 -9.94 11.30 15.04
C ARG A 121 -11.06 12.21 15.53
N PHE A 122 -11.87 11.77 16.49
CA PHE A 122 -12.75 12.69 17.21
C PHE A 122 -11.98 13.60 18.17
N HIS A 123 -10.75 13.22 18.51
CA HIS A 123 -9.82 14.04 19.29
C HIS A 123 -8.94 14.89 18.37
N ALA A 124 -8.94 16.21 18.56
CA ALA A 124 -8.15 17.15 17.77
C ALA A 124 -6.63 16.93 17.89
N GLY A 125 -6.19 16.25 18.96
CA GLY A 125 -4.79 15.88 19.20
C GLY A 125 -4.30 14.66 18.40
N GLU A 126 -5.19 13.85 17.83
CA GLU A 126 -4.82 12.60 17.16
C GLU A 126 -3.85 12.84 16.00
N GLU A 127 -4.26 13.66 15.03
CA GLU A 127 -3.46 13.92 13.82
C GLU A 127 -2.25 14.84 14.09
N LYS A 128 -2.16 15.42 15.31
CA LYS A 128 -1.05 16.27 15.75
C LYS A 128 -0.04 15.54 16.62
N ASN A 129 -0.28 14.27 16.89
CA ASN A 129 0.50 13.47 17.83
C ASN A 129 0.62 14.18 19.20
N ASP A 130 -0.50 14.71 19.70
CA ASP A 130 -0.53 15.52 20.93
C ASP A 130 -0.11 14.69 22.14
N PRO A 131 0.93 15.10 22.89
CA PRO A 131 1.43 14.33 24.03
C PRO A 131 0.39 14.08 25.12
N ALA A 132 -0.56 15.01 25.34
CA ALA A 132 -1.59 14.84 26.37
C ALA A 132 -2.59 13.74 25.97
N LEU A 133 -2.96 13.68 24.69
CA LEU A 133 -3.80 12.61 24.17
C LEU A 133 -3.07 11.26 24.22
N VAL A 134 -1.78 11.23 23.85
CA VAL A 134 -0.94 10.01 23.92
C VAL A 134 -0.89 9.48 25.35
N GLU A 135 -0.61 10.34 26.35
CA GLU A 135 -0.61 9.95 27.76
C GLU A 135 -1.97 9.42 28.21
N ALA A 136 -3.06 10.08 27.81
CA ALA A 136 -4.41 9.66 28.21
C ALA A 136 -4.81 8.31 27.60
N MET A 137 -4.43 8.05 26.34
CA MET A 137 -4.62 6.73 25.71
C MET A 137 -3.70 5.67 26.31
N ALA A 138 -2.43 6.00 26.57
CA ALA A 138 -1.49 5.06 27.17
C ALA A 138 -1.91 4.62 28.58
N ALA A 139 -2.55 5.51 29.34
CA ALA A 139 -3.00 5.23 30.70
C ALA A 139 -4.05 4.10 30.81
N ILE A 140 -4.72 3.72 29.72
CA ILE A 140 -5.73 2.66 29.71
C ILE A 140 -5.19 1.31 29.24
N GLY A 141 -3.91 1.20 28.82
CA GLY A 141 -3.33 -0.01 28.26
C GLY A 141 -2.01 -0.43 28.93
N ASP A 142 -1.71 -1.70 28.87
CA ASP A 142 -0.44 -2.27 29.35
C ASP A 142 0.56 -2.44 28.21
N LEU A 143 0.08 -2.77 27.02
CA LEU A 143 0.87 -3.09 25.82
C LEU A 143 0.22 -2.43 24.60
N TYR A 144 1.04 -2.17 23.59
CA TYR A 144 0.60 -1.60 22.32
C TYR A 144 0.98 -2.50 21.15
N VAL A 145 0.05 -2.69 20.21
CA VAL A 145 0.27 -3.40 18.95
C VAL A 145 -0.12 -2.47 17.80
N ASN A 146 0.81 -2.24 16.87
CA ASN A 146 0.49 -1.57 15.61
C ASN A 146 0.27 -2.60 14.50
N ASP A 147 -0.95 -2.68 13.98
CA ASP A 147 -1.30 -3.57 12.86
C ASP A 147 -1.82 -2.81 11.64
N ALA A 148 -1.77 -1.48 11.68
CA ALA A 148 -2.27 -0.59 10.65
C ALA A 148 -1.14 0.02 9.80
N PHE A 149 -0.48 -0.78 8.96
CA PHE A 149 0.59 -0.30 8.08
C PHE A 149 0.13 0.86 7.19
N SER A 150 -1.11 0.85 6.70
CA SER A 150 -1.70 1.94 5.90
C SER A 150 -1.69 3.31 6.59
N ALA A 151 -1.66 3.35 7.94
CA ALA A 151 -1.59 4.56 8.74
C ALA A 151 -0.17 4.87 9.25
N ALA A 152 0.79 3.97 9.08
CA ALA A 152 2.12 4.05 9.66
C ALA A 152 3.02 5.16 9.05
N HIS A 153 2.63 5.69 7.88
CA HIS A 153 3.31 6.82 7.24
C HIS A 153 3.05 8.18 7.92
N ARG A 154 2.17 8.23 8.92
CA ARG A 154 1.81 9.45 9.66
C ARG A 154 2.16 9.32 11.13
N ALA A 155 2.82 10.36 11.66
CA ALA A 155 3.08 10.49 13.10
C ALA A 155 1.81 10.97 13.82
N HIS A 156 0.88 10.04 14.09
CA HIS A 156 -0.33 10.31 14.86
C HIS A 156 -0.22 9.75 16.29
N ALA A 157 -1.05 10.25 17.22
CA ALA A 157 -1.04 9.80 18.60
C ALA A 157 -1.27 8.30 18.73
N SER A 158 -2.23 7.74 17.97
CA SER A 158 -2.56 6.31 17.99
C SER A 158 -1.61 5.42 17.16
N THR A 159 -0.68 5.97 16.37
CA THR A 159 0.27 5.19 15.55
C THR A 159 1.68 5.27 16.11
N GLU A 160 2.29 6.46 16.12
CA GLU A 160 3.66 6.67 16.58
C GLU A 160 3.71 6.97 18.09
N GLY A 161 2.84 7.87 18.58
CA GLY A 161 2.88 8.34 19.96
C GLY A 161 2.77 7.21 20.97
N LEU A 162 1.80 6.32 20.82
CA LEU A 162 1.60 5.17 21.71
C LEU A 162 2.78 4.19 21.68
N ALA A 163 3.42 4.00 20.53
CA ALA A 163 4.58 3.10 20.41
C ALA A 163 5.80 3.57 21.20
N HIS A 164 5.90 4.88 21.48
CA HIS A 164 6.94 5.44 22.35
C HIS A 164 6.58 5.43 23.86
N LYS A 165 5.32 5.13 24.21
CA LYS A 165 4.84 5.17 25.60
C LYS A 165 4.66 3.79 26.21
N LEU A 166 4.27 2.82 25.41
CA LEU A 166 4.02 1.44 25.86
C LEU A 166 5.01 0.48 25.19
N PRO A 167 5.28 -0.70 25.80
CA PRO A 167 5.97 -1.76 25.07
C PRO A 167 5.21 -2.05 23.79
N ALA A 168 5.89 -1.85 22.64
CA ALA A 168 5.28 -1.84 21.32
C ALA A 168 5.67 -3.06 20.49
N PHE A 169 4.72 -3.58 19.72
CA PHE A 169 4.85 -4.78 18.90
C PHE A 169 4.17 -4.58 17.55
N ALA A 170 4.67 -5.25 16.52
CA ALA A 170 3.98 -5.36 15.23
C ALA A 170 2.90 -6.45 15.31
N GLY A 171 1.70 -6.14 14.85
CA GLY A 171 0.67 -7.14 14.62
C GLY A 171 0.96 -7.99 13.38
N ARG A 172 0.17 -9.03 13.13
CA ARG A 172 0.43 -10.00 12.04
C ARG A 172 0.30 -9.40 10.64
N SER A 173 -0.58 -8.41 10.44
CA SER A 173 -0.67 -7.68 9.17
C SER A 173 0.53 -6.77 8.96
N MET A 174 0.93 -6.00 9.99
CA MET A 174 2.13 -5.17 9.98
C MET A 174 3.38 -6.00 9.73
N GLU A 175 3.52 -7.13 10.41
CA GLU A 175 4.65 -8.06 10.26
C GLU A 175 4.78 -8.56 8.82
N ARG A 176 3.68 -9.01 8.21
CA ARG A 176 3.66 -9.47 6.81
C ARG A 176 4.03 -8.37 5.82
N GLU A 177 3.51 -7.15 6.02
CA GLU A 177 3.88 -5.99 5.20
C GLU A 177 5.39 -5.72 5.30
N LEU A 178 5.93 -5.63 6.53
CA LEU A 178 7.34 -5.33 6.75
C LEU A 178 8.26 -6.42 6.20
N ASP A 179 7.91 -7.69 6.37
CA ASP A 179 8.66 -8.82 5.82
C ASP A 179 8.68 -8.78 4.28
N ALA A 180 7.53 -8.51 3.64
CA ALA A 180 7.44 -8.39 2.19
C ALA A 180 8.25 -7.20 1.65
N LEU A 181 8.18 -6.06 2.33
CA LEU A 181 8.91 -4.86 1.96
C LEU A 181 10.43 -5.04 2.13
N GLN A 182 10.86 -5.70 3.21
CA GLN A 182 12.26 -6.03 3.42
C GLN A 182 12.79 -6.97 2.32
N ALA A 183 12.03 -7.99 1.97
CA ALA A 183 12.38 -8.93 0.90
C ALA A 183 12.41 -8.28 -0.48
N ALA A 184 11.61 -7.20 -0.70
CA ALA A 184 11.48 -6.55 -1.99
C ALA A 184 12.57 -5.50 -2.30
N LEU A 185 12.94 -4.66 -1.31
CA LEU A 185 13.92 -3.57 -1.52
C LEU A 185 14.93 -3.40 -0.37
N GLY A 186 14.71 -4.02 0.79
CA GLY A 186 15.66 -3.97 1.90
C GLY A 186 16.85 -4.90 1.65
N GLU A 187 16.57 -6.19 1.51
CA GLU A 187 17.56 -7.24 1.21
C GLU A 187 17.06 -8.15 0.07
N PRO A 188 16.82 -7.59 -1.13
CA PRO A 188 16.24 -8.36 -2.23
C PRO A 188 17.21 -9.39 -2.81
N VAL A 189 16.67 -10.48 -3.31
CA VAL A 189 17.43 -11.40 -4.15
C VAL A 189 17.55 -10.79 -5.54
N LYS A 190 18.77 -10.57 -5.99
CA LYS A 190 19.06 -9.99 -7.31
C LYS A 190 19.00 -11.01 -8.45
N PRO A 191 18.71 -10.63 -9.71
CA PRO A 191 18.41 -9.25 -10.15
C PRO A 191 17.01 -8.80 -9.74
N VAL A 192 16.88 -7.49 -9.48
CA VAL A 192 15.64 -6.82 -9.04
C VAL A 192 15.04 -6.03 -10.19
N ALA A 193 13.76 -6.24 -10.47
CA ALA A 193 12.98 -5.40 -11.37
C ALA A 193 11.99 -4.53 -10.58
N ALA A 194 11.77 -3.31 -11.07
CA ALA A 194 10.66 -2.47 -10.63
C ALA A 194 9.79 -2.06 -11.82
N VAL A 195 8.48 -2.14 -11.67
CA VAL A 195 7.51 -1.55 -12.60
C VAL A 195 6.93 -0.31 -11.93
N VAL A 196 7.09 0.83 -12.58
CA VAL A 196 6.52 2.11 -12.15
C VAL A 196 5.68 2.67 -13.28
N GLY A 197 4.38 2.74 -13.07
CA GLY A 197 3.44 3.29 -14.02
C GLY A 197 2.62 4.43 -13.44
N GLY A 198 1.92 5.13 -14.31
CA GLY A 198 1.05 6.22 -13.93
C GLY A 198 0.96 7.32 -14.99
N ALA A 199 0.15 8.34 -14.72
CA ALA A 199 -0.10 9.40 -15.69
C ALA A 199 1.06 10.39 -15.82
N LYS A 200 1.73 10.73 -14.70
CA LYS A 200 2.69 11.87 -14.61
C LYS A 200 3.95 11.50 -13.86
N VAL A 201 5.10 11.90 -14.43
CA VAL A 201 6.44 11.79 -13.80
C VAL A 201 6.50 12.59 -12.51
N SER A 202 5.96 13.83 -12.53
CA SER A 202 5.96 14.75 -11.38
C SER A 202 5.40 14.15 -10.09
N THR A 203 4.48 13.19 -10.20
CA THR A 203 3.88 12.53 -9.04
C THR A 203 4.70 11.37 -8.48
N LYS A 204 5.76 10.94 -9.18
CA LYS A 204 6.56 9.74 -8.83
C LYS A 204 8.07 9.98 -8.86
N LEU A 205 8.50 11.25 -8.88
CA LEU A 205 9.93 11.59 -8.94
C LEU A 205 10.74 10.97 -7.80
N ASP A 206 10.22 11.04 -6.57
CA ASP A 206 10.90 10.47 -5.41
C ASP A 206 11.02 8.94 -5.51
N VAL A 207 9.96 8.27 -5.99
CA VAL A 207 9.97 6.83 -6.26
C VAL A 207 11.04 6.47 -7.28
N LEU A 208 11.06 7.15 -8.44
CA LEU A 208 12.01 6.89 -9.52
C LEU A 208 13.44 7.11 -9.05
N ASN A 209 13.70 8.23 -8.36
CA ASN A 209 15.03 8.57 -7.83
C ASN A 209 15.54 7.57 -6.79
N ASN A 210 14.66 7.00 -5.98
CA ASN A 210 15.04 5.98 -5.00
C ASN A 210 15.27 4.62 -5.68
N LEU A 211 14.40 4.24 -6.62
CA LEU A 211 14.46 2.92 -7.24
C LEU A 211 15.65 2.75 -8.18
N VAL A 212 16.01 3.77 -8.99
CA VAL A 212 17.16 3.66 -9.92
C VAL A 212 18.46 3.27 -9.24
N ALA A 213 18.62 3.59 -7.95
CA ALA A 213 19.80 3.23 -7.18
C ALA A 213 19.74 1.84 -6.54
N LYS A 214 18.59 1.17 -6.58
CA LYS A 214 18.33 -0.09 -5.84
C LYS A 214 17.99 -1.28 -6.72
N VAL A 215 17.52 -1.03 -7.95
CA VAL A 215 17.04 -2.09 -8.85
C VAL A 215 17.97 -2.25 -10.07
N ASP A 216 17.98 -3.45 -10.64
CA ASP A 216 18.77 -3.75 -11.83
C ASP A 216 17.97 -3.42 -13.12
N HIS A 217 16.63 -3.48 -13.06
CA HIS A 217 15.73 -3.16 -14.16
C HIS A 217 14.60 -2.25 -13.69
N LEU A 218 14.40 -1.10 -14.34
CA LEU A 218 13.29 -0.18 -14.09
C LEU A 218 12.41 -0.08 -15.33
N ILE A 219 11.18 -0.58 -15.22
CA ILE A 219 10.17 -0.56 -16.28
C ILE A 219 9.27 0.65 -16.03
N ILE A 220 9.21 1.58 -16.97
CA ILE A 220 8.38 2.78 -16.89
C ILE A 220 7.19 2.65 -17.84
N GLY A 221 5.97 2.75 -17.30
CA GLY A 221 4.72 2.60 -18.03
C GLY A 221 3.76 3.79 -17.89
N GLY A 222 2.66 3.71 -18.63
CA GLY A 222 1.63 4.75 -18.63
C GLY A 222 2.07 6.06 -19.25
N GLY A 223 1.36 7.14 -18.97
CA GLY A 223 1.68 8.49 -19.48
C GLY A 223 3.07 8.99 -19.07
N MET A 224 3.62 8.46 -17.98
CA MET A 224 5.01 8.75 -17.55
C MET A 224 6.02 8.34 -18.63
N ALA A 225 5.84 7.18 -19.25
CA ALA A 225 6.75 6.69 -20.30
C ALA A 225 6.86 7.68 -21.47
N ASN A 226 5.78 8.40 -21.79
CA ASN A 226 5.75 9.38 -22.86
C ASN A 226 6.71 10.56 -22.59
N THR A 227 6.84 10.98 -21.33
CA THR A 227 7.79 12.03 -20.93
C THR A 227 9.25 11.55 -21.12
N PHE A 228 9.54 10.30 -20.77
CA PHE A 228 10.85 9.69 -21.01
C PHE A 228 11.16 9.48 -22.49
N LEU A 229 10.17 9.05 -23.29
CA LEU A 229 10.31 8.96 -24.75
C LEU A 229 10.58 10.33 -25.37
N HIS A 230 9.83 11.36 -24.94
CA HIS A 230 10.03 12.74 -25.40
C HIS A 230 11.44 13.27 -25.07
N ALA A 231 11.96 13.00 -23.88
CA ALA A 231 13.32 13.37 -23.50
C ALA A 231 14.37 12.71 -24.41
N ARG A 232 14.08 11.53 -24.96
CA ARG A 232 14.92 10.83 -25.97
C ARG A 232 14.63 11.24 -27.42
N GLY A 233 13.89 12.35 -27.62
CA GLY A 233 13.62 12.91 -28.94
C GLY A 233 12.50 12.21 -29.73
N VAL A 234 11.67 11.37 -29.09
CA VAL A 234 10.51 10.75 -29.72
C VAL A 234 9.36 11.74 -29.73
N ASP A 235 8.69 11.91 -30.88
CA ASP A 235 7.44 12.64 -30.95
C ASP A 235 6.30 11.72 -30.47
N VAL A 236 5.62 12.14 -29.40
CA VAL A 236 4.55 11.36 -28.77
C VAL A 236 3.14 11.84 -29.15
N GLY A 237 3.04 12.70 -30.18
CA GLY A 237 1.76 13.24 -30.68
C GLY A 237 0.97 13.99 -29.61
N LYS A 238 -0.32 13.66 -29.48
CA LYS A 238 -1.23 14.21 -28.46
C LYS A 238 -1.20 13.46 -27.12
N SER A 239 -0.24 12.53 -26.93
CA SER A 239 -0.12 11.78 -25.69
C SER A 239 0.05 12.69 -24.48
N LEU A 240 -0.48 12.24 -23.33
CA LEU A 240 -0.16 12.88 -22.06
C LEU A 240 1.35 12.85 -21.83
N CYS A 241 1.97 14.02 -21.73
CA CYS A 241 3.41 14.19 -21.62
C CYS A 241 3.74 15.49 -20.86
N GLU A 242 4.60 15.40 -19.86
CA GLU A 242 5.14 16.58 -19.14
C GLU A 242 6.44 17.03 -19.82
N LYS A 243 6.33 17.75 -20.95
CA LYS A 243 7.47 18.14 -21.80
C LYS A 243 8.53 18.97 -21.07
N ASP A 244 8.09 19.77 -20.11
CA ASP A 244 8.94 20.60 -19.22
C ASP A 244 9.77 19.76 -18.22
N LEU A 245 9.49 18.47 -18.08
CA LEU A 245 10.28 17.55 -17.26
C LEU A 245 11.26 16.69 -18.08
N ALA A 246 11.53 17.03 -19.34
CA ALA A 246 12.49 16.31 -20.17
C ALA A 246 13.90 16.26 -19.52
N GLU A 247 14.41 17.39 -19.03
CA GLU A 247 15.69 17.45 -18.31
C GLU A 247 15.69 16.60 -17.02
N THR A 248 14.55 16.52 -16.34
CA THR A 248 14.40 15.66 -15.17
C THR A 248 14.43 14.18 -15.54
N ALA A 249 13.79 13.80 -16.65
CA ALA A 249 13.85 12.44 -17.17
C ALA A 249 15.29 12.07 -17.61
N ASP A 250 16.01 12.98 -18.25
CA ASP A 250 17.42 12.76 -18.60
C ASP A 250 18.30 12.57 -17.35
N ALA A 251 18.09 13.38 -16.31
CA ALA A 251 18.81 13.19 -15.04
C ALA A 251 18.54 11.83 -14.39
N ILE A 252 17.34 11.26 -14.57
CA ILE A 252 17.01 9.90 -14.10
C ILE A 252 17.74 8.85 -14.94
N PHE A 253 17.87 9.03 -16.27
CA PHE A 253 18.69 8.16 -17.11
C PHE A 253 20.14 8.15 -16.69
N ASP A 254 20.72 9.33 -16.45
CA ASP A 254 22.13 9.46 -16.01
C ASP A 254 22.37 8.75 -14.67
N LYS A 255 21.43 8.87 -13.74
CA LYS A 255 21.50 8.15 -12.46
C LYS A 255 21.37 6.63 -12.64
N ALA A 256 20.50 6.19 -13.55
CA ALA A 256 20.32 4.76 -13.84
C ALA A 256 21.60 4.19 -14.44
N GLU A 257 22.22 4.88 -15.40
CA GLU A 257 23.50 4.48 -16.00
C GLU A 257 24.60 4.39 -14.95
N ALA A 258 24.73 5.41 -14.09
CA ALA A 258 25.71 5.43 -13.02
C ALA A 258 25.51 4.30 -11.98
N ALA A 259 24.27 3.89 -11.76
CA ALA A 259 23.91 2.81 -10.84
C ALA A 259 23.94 1.40 -11.48
N GLY A 260 24.12 1.30 -12.81
CA GLY A 260 24.01 0.04 -13.56
C GLY A 260 22.57 -0.47 -13.69
N CYS A 261 21.57 0.41 -13.55
CA CYS A 261 20.16 0.09 -13.71
C CYS A 261 19.74 0.29 -15.18
N THR A 262 19.10 -0.71 -15.76
CA THR A 262 18.53 -0.63 -17.12
C THR A 262 17.11 -0.08 -17.05
N ILE A 263 16.87 1.09 -17.69
CA ILE A 263 15.52 1.63 -17.86
C ILE A 263 14.91 1.02 -19.13
N HIS A 264 13.72 0.43 -18.98
CA HIS A 264 12.92 -0.13 -20.07
C HIS A 264 11.79 0.83 -20.42
N LEU A 265 11.80 1.31 -21.67
CA LEU A 265 10.71 2.06 -22.30
C LEU A 265 10.10 1.23 -23.42
N PRO A 266 8.81 1.42 -23.75
CA PRO A 266 8.21 0.76 -24.88
C PRO A 266 8.85 1.23 -26.20
N TYR A 267 9.10 0.32 -27.13
CA TYR A 267 9.53 0.61 -28.50
C TYR A 267 8.40 0.40 -29.52
N ASP A 268 7.36 -0.31 -29.15
CA ASP A 268 6.06 -0.33 -29.81
C ASP A 268 4.95 0.03 -28.83
N VAL A 269 3.90 0.64 -29.34
CA VAL A 269 2.82 1.23 -28.55
C VAL A 269 1.47 1.01 -29.21
N VAL A 270 0.43 1.01 -28.37
CA VAL A 270 -0.95 1.03 -28.83
C VAL A 270 -1.44 2.47 -28.78
N VAL A 271 -1.86 2.98 -29.93
CA VAL A 271 -2.28 4.37 -30.13
C VAL A 271 -3.73 4.47 -30.58
N SER A 272 -4.34 5.61 -30.30
CA SER A 272 -5.65 5.99 -30.79
C SER A 272 -5.78 7.51 -30.86
N LYS A 273 -6.67 8.00 -31.72
CA LYS A 273 -7.07 9.41 -31.79
C LYS A 273 -8.11 9.76 -30.73
N GLU A 274 -8.86 8.79 -30.25
CA GLU A 274 -9.89 8.92 -29.24
C GLU A 274 -9.52 8.19 -27.95
N PHE A 275 -9.70 8.85 -26.81
CA PHE A 275 -9.61 8.24 -25.48
C PHE A 275 -10.97 7.64 -25.10
N ALA A 276 -11.30 6.49 -25.69
CA ALA A 276 -12.59 5.82 -25.53
C ALA A 276 -12.43 4.30 -25.63
N ALA A 277 -13.46 3.58 -25.19
CA ALA A 277 -13.47 2.11 -25.30
C ALA A 277 -13.57 1.66 -26.78
N ASN A 278 -12.67 0.77 -27.19
CA ASN A 278 -12.61 0.18 -28.53
C ASN A 278 -12.72 1.22 -29.67
N PRO A 279 -11.86 2.25 -29.69
CA PRO A 279 -11.96 3.32 -30.67
C PRO A 279 -11.66 2.82 -32.08
N PRO A 280 -12.28 3.39 -33.13
CA PRO A 280 -12.08 2.94 -34.50
C PRO A 280 -10.66 3.23 -35.04
N SER A 281 -9.95 4.20 -34.45
CA SER A 281 -8.59 4.59 -34.84
C SER A 281 -7.50 3.76 -34.16
N LEU A 282 -7.87 2.72 -33.39
CA LEU A 282 -6.94 1.86 -32.66
C LEU A 282 -5.95 1.18 -33.61
N ARG A 283 -4.64 1.35 -33.32
CA ARG A 283 -3.57 0.62 -34.00
C ARG A 283 -2.36 0.40 -33.09
N THR A 284 -1.51 -0.53 -33.48
CA THR A 284 -0.18 -0.70 -32.88
C THR A 284 0.87 -0.19 -33.87
N CYS A 285 1.87 0.54 -33.36
CA CYS A 285 2.96 1.05 -34.19
C CYS A 285 4.26 1.16 -33.38
N ASN A 286 5.38 1.37 -34.07
CA ASN A 286 6.63 1.76 -33.46
C ASN A 286 6.48 3.17 -32.84
N VAL A 287 7.19 3.45 -31.75
CA VAL A 287 7.11 4.76 -31.06
C VAL A 287 7.49 5.95 -31.97
N HIS A 288 8.31 5.73 -33.01
CA HIS A 288 8.68 6.74 -34.00
C HIS A 288 7.64 6.95 -35.13
N GLU A 289 6.55 6.21 -35.11
CA GLU A 289 5.47 6.26 -36.09
C GLU A 289 4.15 6.80 -35.54
N VAL A 290 4.19 7.36 -34.30
CA VAL A 290 3.03 8.00 -33.68
C VAL A 290 2.68 9.28 -34.43
N ALA A 291 1.44 9.42 -34.89
CA ALA A 291 1.00 10.61 -35.60
C ALA A 291 0.69 11.76 -34.64
N GLU A 292 0.75 13.01 -35.17
CA GLU A 292 0.53 14.22 -34.34
C GLU A 292 -0.84 14.24 -33.65
N ASP A 293 -1.85 13.59 -34.23
CA ASP A 293 -3.23 13.54 -33.72
C ASP A 293 -3.54 12.28 -32.89
N GLU A 294 -2.55 11.42 -32.65
CA GLU A 294 -2.69 10.19 -31.88
C GLU A 294 -2.16 10.32 -30.46
N MET A 295 -2.71 9.48 -29.57
CA MET A 295 -2.29 9.32 -28.18
C MET A 295 -1.77 7.91 -27.95
N ILE A 296 -0.63 7.78 -27.28
CA ILE A 296 -0.13 6.52 -26.74
C ILE A 296 -0.97 6.18 -25.51
N LEU A 297 -1.67 5.05 -25.53
CA LEU A 297 -2.60 4.65 -24.47
C LEU A 297 -2.24 3.31 -23.82
N ASP A 298 -1.40 2.49 -24.46
CA ASP A 298 -0.86 1.26 -23.85
C ASP A 298 0.50 0.90 -24.49
N VAL A 299 1.22 0.02 -23.83
CA VAL A 299 2.46 -0.58 -24.36
C VAL A 299 2.10 -1.59 -25.45
N GLY A 300 2.89 -1.65 -26.50
CA GLY A 300 2.68 -2.60 -27.59
C GLY A 300 3.06 -4.04 -27.21
N PRO A 301 2.52 -5.01 -27.95
CA PRO A 301 2.67 -6.43 -27.61
C PRO A 301 4.12 -6.93 -27.70
N ALA A 302 4.93 -6.40 -28.62
CA ALA A 302 6.33 -6.81 -28.74
C ALA A 302 7.18 -6.29 -27.57
N ALA A 303 6.94 -5.05 -27.10
CA ALA A 303 7.58 -4.52 -25.91
C ALA A 303 7.16 -5.31 -24.66
N VAL A 304 5.88 -5.68 -24.54
CA VAL A 304 5.39 -6.52 -23.42
C VAL A 304 6.08 -7.88 -23.38
N GLU A 305 6.27 -8.52 -24.54
CA GLU A 305 7.01 -9.78 -24.66
C GLU A 305 8.45 -9.63 -24.15
N ALA A 306 9.16 -8.59 -24.61
CA ALA A 306 10.52 -8.30 -24.16
C ALA A 306 10.60 -8.00 -22.65
N LEU A 307 9.61 -7.29 -22.08
CA LEU A 307 9.51 -7.08 -20.65
C LEU A 307 9.30 -8.40 -19.89
N GLY A 308 8.47 -9.29 -20.42
CA GLY A 308 8.28 -10.63 -19.89
C GLY A 308 9.57 -11.45 -19.87
N ASP A 309 10.37 -11.38 -20.93
CA ASP A 309 11.67 -12.04 -21.03
C ASP A 309 12.69 -11.44 -20.04
N ALA A 310 12.67 -10.13 -19.84
CA ALA A 310 13.48 -9.49 -18.80
C ALA A 310 13.11 -9.99 -17.39
N LEU A 311 11.82 -10.12 -17.09
CA LEU A 311 11.35 -10.62 -15.79
C LEU A 311 11.75 -12.07 -15.53
N LYS A 312 11.86 -12.93 -16.53
CA LYS A 312 12.34 -14.33 -16.37
C LYS A 312 13.74 -14.41 -15.79
N ASN A 313 14.56 -13.39 -15.99
CA ASN A 313 15.91 -13.31 -15.48
C ASN A 313 15.99 -12.64 -14.09
N CYS A 314 14.90 -12.06 -13.61
CA CYS A 314 14.82 -11.42 -12.30
C CYS A 314 14.48 -12.44 -11.19
N ARG A 315 14.77 -12.04 -9.95
CA ARG A 315 14.44 -12.81 -8.74
C ARG A 315 13.49 -12.05 -7.83
N THR A 316 13.46 -10.74 -7.95
CA THR A 316 12.55 -9.87 -7.19
C THR A 316 11.89 -8.86 -8.12
N LEU A 317 10.60 -8.64 -7.92
CA LEU A 317 9.79 -7.64 -8.60
C LEU A 317 9.06 -6.76 -7.59
N VAL A 318 9.17 -5.44 -7.76
CA VAL A 318 8.32 -4.45 -7.10
C VAL A 318 7.45 -3.77 -8.14
N TRP A 319 6.14 -3.71 -7.92
CA TRP A 319 5.20 -3.16 -8.91
C TRP A 319 4.31 -2.07 -8.33
N ASN A 320 4.35 -0.87 -8.92
CA ASN A 320 3.46 0.24 -8.58
C ASN A 320 2.99 1.01 -9.83
N GLY A 321 1.77 0.78 -10.24
CA GLY A 321 1.09 1.47 -11.34
C GLY A 321 0.98 0.66 -12.63
N PRO A 322 -0.01 0.96 -13.48
CA PRO A 322 -0.29 0.25 -14.72
C PRO A 322 0.66 0.68 -15.86
N LEU A 323 0.73 -0.14 -16.90
CA LEU A 323 1.51 0.14 -18.11
C LEU A 323 0.75 1.01 -19.13
N GLY A 324 -0.57 1.03 -19.07
CA GLY A 324 -1.45 1.78 -19.97
C GLY A 324 -2.68 2.32 -19.26
N ALA A 325 -3.64 2.83 -20.01
CA ALA A 325 -4.93 3.32 -19.51
C ALA A 325 -5.88 2.13 -19.22
N PHE A 326 -5.48 1.30 -18.27
CA PHE A 326 -6.05 -0.02 -17.99
C PHE A 326 -7.55 -0.02 -17.65
N GLU A 327 -8.10 1.11 -17.24
CA GLU A 327 -9.53 1.27 -16.93
C GLU A 327 -10.42 1.25 -18.18
N ILE A 328 -9.83 1.44 -19.37
CA ILE A 328 -10.55 1.54 -20.64
C ILE A 328 -10.05 0.46 -21.61
N ALA A 329 -10.93 -0.48 -21.94
CA ALA A 329 -10.57 -1.53 -22.93
C ALA A 329 -10.39 -0.91 -24.34
N PRO A 330 -9.35 -1.30 -25.10
CA PRO A 330 -8.46 -2.43 -24.86
C PRO A 330 -7.07 -2.03 -24.31
N PHE A 331 -6.94 -0.90 -23.62
CA PHE A 331 -5.66 -0.35 -23.14
C PHE A 331 -5.20 -0.96 -21.81
N ASP A 332 -5.84 -2.04 -21.38
CA ASP A 332 -5.49 -2.88 -20.23
C ASP A 332 -4.56 -4.06 -20.61
N LYS A 333 -4.42 -4.35 -21.90
CA LYS A 333 -3.79 -5.58 -22.39
C LYS A 333 -2.34 -5.74 -21.96
N ALA A 334 -1.54 -4.70 -22.04
CA ALA A 334 -0.14 -4.76 -21.64
C ALA A 334 0.00 -5.02 -20.13
N THR A 335 -0.76 -4.29 -19.31
CA THR A 335 -0.77 -4.48 -17.85
C THR A 335 -1.18 -5.90 -17.50
N VAL A 336 -2.27 -6.41 -18.07
CA VAL A 336 -2.78 -7.77 -17.83
C VAL A 336 -1.78 -8.83 -18.28
N ALA A 337 -1.16 -8.68 -19.43
CA ALA A 337 -0.21 -9.66 -19.97
C ALA A 337 1.05 -9.75 -19.10
N LEU A 338 1.65 -8.60 -18.74
CA LEU A 338 2.84 -8.58 -17.88
C LEU A 338 2.52 -9.09 -16.47
N ALA A 339 1.34 -8.74 -15.91
CA ALA A 339 0.88 -9.23 -14.61
C ALA A 339 0.74 -10.76 -14.59
N LYS A 340 0.17 -11.36 -15.64
CA LYS A 340 0.07 -12.81 -15.78
C LYS A 340 1.45 -13.48 -15.87
N THR A 341 2.40 -12.87 -16.59
CA THR A 341 3.78 -13.37 -16.66
C THR A 341 4.43 -13.34 -15.26
N ALA A 342 4.33 -12.22 -14.55
CA ALA A 342 4.87 -12.10 -13.18
C ALA A 342 4.24 -13.12 -12.23
N ALA A 343 2.92 -13.30 -12.30
CA ALA A 343 2.20 -14.30 -11.50
C ALA A 343 2.65 -15.73 -11.79
N ALA A 344 2.83 -16.09 -13.05
CA ALA A 344 3.33 -17.41 -13.44
C ALA A 344 4.73 -17.67 -12.87
N LEU A 345 5.66 -16.72 -13.06
CA LEU A 345 7.02 -16.80 -12.52
C LEU A 345 7.04 -16.91 -10.98
N THR A 346 6.10 -16.23 -10.32
CA THR A 346 5.96 -16.31 -8.87
C THR A 346 5.48 -17.69 -8.42
N LYS A 347 4.47 -18.26 -9.08
CA LYS A 347 3.96 -19.61 -8.80
C LYS A 347 5.02 -20.69 -9.01
N GLU A 348 5.87 -20.52 -10.01
CA GLU A 348 7.01 -21.42 -10.28
C GLU A 348 8.14 -21.28 -9.24
N GLY A 349 8.04 -20.33 -8.32
CA GLY A 349 9.05 -20.07 -7.29
C GLY A 349 10.31 -19.36 -7.80
N GLY A 350 10.27 -18.84 -9.04
CA GLY A 350 11.40 -18.15 -9.67
C GLY A 350 11.45 -16.66 -9.33
N LEU A 351 10.35 -16.06 -8.89
CA LEU A 351 10.20 -14.61 -8.68
C LEU A 351 9.50 -14.32 -7.34
N THR A 352 10.10 -13.48 -6.52
CA THR A 352 9.40 -12.83 -5.40
C THR A 352 8.76 -11.55 -5.91
N SER A 353 7.43 -11.49 -5.94
CA SER A 353 6.69 -10.35 -6.48
C SER A 353 5.91 -9.62 -5.38
N VAL A 354 6.19 -8.32 -5.23
CA VAL A 354 5.51 -7.42 -4.30
C VAL A 354 4.88 -6.28 -5.08
N ALA A 355 3.60 -6.06 -4.88
CA ALA A 355 2.86 -5.01 -5.55
C ALA A 355 2.08 -4.15 -4.55
N GLY A 356 1.83 -2.89 -4.89
CA GLY A 356 1.01 -2.00 -4.07
C GLY A 356 0.61 -0.73 -4.80
N GLY A 357 -0.33 0.00 -4.18
CA GLY A 357 -0.99 1.16 -4.75
C GLY A 357 -2.36 0.81 -5.33
N GLY A 358 -3.32 1.72 -5.18
CA GLY A 358 -4.72 1.48 -5.54
C GLY A 358 -4.91 1.00 -6.98
N ASP A 359 -4.33 1.72 -7.95
CA ASP A 359 -4.42 1.37 -9.38
C ASP A 359 -3.75 0.03 -9.69
N THR A 360 -2.64 -0.28 -9.02
CA THR A 360 -1.95 -1.57 -9.16
C THR A 360 -2.83 -2.71 -8.69
N VAL A 361 -3.39 -2.59 -7.48
CA VAL A 361 -4.28 -3.60 -6.88
C VAL A 361 -5.51 -3.81 -7.77
N ALA A 362 -6.11 -2.72 -8.27
CA ALA A 362 -7.24 -2.78 -9.19
C ALA A 362 -6.87 -3.51 -10.51
N ALA A 363 -5.70 -3.20 -11.08
CA ALA A 363 -5.23 -3.83 -12.31
C ALA A 363 -4.93 -5.33 -12.12
N LEU A 364 -4.32 -5.72 -10.99
CA LEU A 364 -4.05 -7.13 -10.68
C LEU A 364 -5.34 -7.93 -10.41
N ASN A 365 -6.33 -7.32 -9.76
CA ASN A 365 -7.66 -7.92 -9.58
C ASN A 365 -8.38 -8.08 -10.93
N HIS A 366 -8.32 -7.06 -11.80
CA HIS A 366 -8.87 -7.12 -13.14
C HIS A 366 -8.21 -8.24 -13.98
N ALA A 367 -6.90 -8.41 -13.86
CA ALA A 367 -6.16 -9.50 -14.49
C ALA A 367 -6.44 -10.88 -13.87
N GLY A 368 -7.07 -10.94 -12.69
CA GLY A 368 -7.38 -12.18 -11.95
C GLY A 368 -6.15 -12.85 -11.31
N VAL A 369 -5.08 -12.10 -11.05
CA VAL A 369 -3.78 -12.66 -10.59
C VAL A 369 -3.27 -12.07 -9.27
N ALA A 370 -4.04 -11.21 -8.60
CA ALA A 370 -3.61 -10.60 -7.34
C ALA A 370 -3.21 -11.64 -6.27
N GLY A 371 -3.93 -12.74 -6.18
CA GLY A 371 -3.63 -13.85 -5.26
C GLY A 371 -2.41 -14.70 -5.63
N ASP A 372 -1.84 -14.49 -6.80
CA ASP A 372 -0.70 -15.25 -7.34
C ASP A 372 0.64 -14.51 -7.16
N PHE A 373 0.58 -13.26 -6.71
CA PHE A 373 1.77 -12.49 -6.28
C PHE A 373 2.22 -12.95 -4.90
N SER A 374 3.51 -12.83 -4.59
CA SER A 374 4.03 -13.15 -3.25
C SER A 374 3.38 -12.28 -2.19
N PHE A 375 3.17 -11.00 -2.50
CA PHE A 375 2.47 -10.07 -1.63
C PHE A 375 1.85 -8.90 -2.41
N VAL A 376 0.62 -8.54 -2.05
CA VAL A 376 -0.05 -7.34 -2.58
C VAL A 376 -0.46 -6.46 -1.40
N SER A 377 0.21 -5.31 -1.28
CA SER A 377 -0.09 -4.32 -0.25
C SER A 377 -1.36 -3.55 -0.59
N THR A 378 -2.27 -3.47 0.37
CA THR A 378 -3.47 -2.63 0.29
C THR A 378 -3.25 -1.25 0.92
N ALA A 379 -2.03 -0.95 1.38
CA ALA A 379 -1.70 0.21 2.20
C ALA A 379 -1.53 1.53 1.43
N GLY A 380 -1.65 1.52 0.11
CA GLY A 380 -1.69 2.73 -0.74
C GLY A 380 -0.55 3.71 -0.47
N GLY A 381 -0.82 4.76 0.33
CA GLY A 381 0.12 5.85 0.60
C GLY A 381 1.38 5.41 1.36
N ALA A 382 1.25 4.53 2.35
CA ALA A 382 2.41 4.04 3.11
C ALA A 382 3.35 3.20 2.23
N PHE A 383 2.79 2.38 1.34
CA PHE A 383 3.58 1.63 0.37
C PHE A 383 4.34 2.56 -0.60
N LEU A 384 3.68 3.62 -1.08
CA LEU A 384 4.30 4.60 -1.97
C LEU A 384 5.44 5.34 -1.27
N GLU A 385 5.21 5.88 -0.07
CA GLU A 385 6.24 6.58 0.71
C GLU A 385 7.43 5.67 1.05
N TRP A 386 7.16 4.39 1.31
CA TRP A 386 8.23 3.42 1.48
C TRP A 386 9.05 3.22 0.19
N MET A 387 8.39 3.14 -0.99
CA MET A 387 9.09 3.08 -2.29
C MET A 387 9.91 4.36 -2.58
N GLU A 388 9.50 5.50 -2.04
CA GLU A 388 10.25 6.76 -2.07
C GLU A 388 11.50 6.74 -1.16
N GLY A 389 11.64 5.71 -0.33
CA GLY A 389 12.73 5.59 0.65
C GLY A 389 12.52 6.42 1.90
N LYS A 390 11.31 6.89 2.15
CA LYS A 390 10.95 7.66 3.34
C LYS A 390 10.82 6.76 4.57
N GLU A 391 11.27 7.26 5.71
CA GLU A 391 10.98 6.61 6.99
C GLU A 391 9.50 6.74 7.31
N LEU A 392 8.88 5.63 7.68
CA LEU A 392 7.49 5.62 8.13
C LEU A 392 7.46 5.74 9.65
N PRO A 393 6.93 6.84 10.23
CA PRO A 393 7.01 7.11 11.68
C PRO A 393 6.47 5.97 12.54
N GLY A 394 5.31 5.42 12.18
CA GLY A 394 4.69 4.32 12.92
C GLY A 394 5.46 2.99 12.82
N VAL A 395 6.29 2.80 11.78
CA VAL A 395 7.20 1.66 11.67
C VAL A 395 8.47 1.92 12.46
N LYS A 396 9.05 3.12 12.32
CA LYS A 396 10.27 3.50 13.05
C LYS A 396 10.09 3.38 14.56
N ALA A 397 8.93 3.78 15.07
CA ALA A 397 8.61 3.67 16.49
C ALA A 397 8.53 2.21 17.01
N LEU A 398 8.31 1.23 16.13
CA LEU A 398 8.36 -0.20 16.48
C LEU A 398 9.81 -0.75 16.54
N MET A 399 10.76 -0.06 15.92
CA MET A 399 12.18 -0.45 15.86
C MET A 399 13.00 0.11 17.04
N ALA A 400 12.38 0.90 17.90
CA ALA A 400 13.05 1.62 19.00
C ALA A 400 13.22 0.76 20.27
#